data_fec3755ebc5952bb3ee49b137d334b7f
#
_entry.id   fec3755ebc5952bb3ee49b137d334b7f
#
_cell.length_a   1.000
_cell.length_b   1.000
_cell.length_c   1.000
_cell.angle_alpha   90.00
_cell.angle_beta   90.00
_cell.angle_gamma   90.00
#
_symmetry.space_group_name_H-M   'P 1'
#
loop_
_entity.id
_entity.type
_entity.pdbx_description
1 polymer ?
#
loop_
_entity_poly.entity_id
_entity_poly.type
_entity_poly.pdbx_seq_one_letter_code
_entity_poly.pdbx_strand_id
1 'polypeptide(L)'
;MSQSRETPALLQWHGCTDVGKVRANNEDSFLGLQFDAREVRRLGKFGEASTQQHDYAFAVSDGMGGALAGEYASSIAVDKITRLLPRSYQQSAAGMATGFGDVLEELFDQIHRALVYLGGSYEECRGMETTLSLCWFTPGWMYFGHIGDSRIYYLPAKAGGIRQLSHDDTHVGWLLRNGKLNEREASTHPGRNVLQKALGGGNQFVDPQVGAVAHESGDIFLLCTDGLTDGLYDHHLLELLRPVTPAPGGPNPAEHLVEASLAQSGRSRSSRWWS
;
A
#
# COMPACT_ATOMS: atom_id res chain seq x y z
N MET A 1 -24.79 -11.04 -34.71
CA MET A 1 -23.77 -10.31 -33.94
C MET A 1 -23.55 -11.09 -32.66
N SER A 2 -22.49 -11.86 -32.59
CA SER A 2 -22.10 -12.64 -31.39
C SER A 2 -21.58 -11.67 -30.35
N GLN A 3 -22.32 -11.46 -29.27
CA GLN A 3 -21.77 -10.84 -28.07
C GLN A 3 -20.72 -11.81 -27.54
N SER A 4 -19.44 -11.45 -27.68
CA SER A 4 -18.37 -12.09 -26.96
C SER A 4 -18.70 -11.92 -25.48
N ARG A 5 -19.06 -13.01 -24.81
CA ARG A 5 -19.13 -13.05 -23.34
C ARG A 5 -17.71 -12.78 -22.83
N GLU A 6 -17.44 -11.54 -22.45
CA GLU A 6 -16.22 -11.22 -21.72
C GLU A 6 -16.22 -12.11 -20.46
N THR A 7 -15.19 -12.91 -20.34
CA THR A 7 -14.97 -13.72 -19.12
C THR A 7 -14.84 -12.72 -17.97
N PRO A 8 -15.62 -12.87 -16.89
CA PRO A 8 -15.56 -11.93 -15.79
C PRO A 8 -14.14 -11.86 -15.24
N ALA A 9 -13.63 -10.65 -15.09
CA ALA A 9 -12.33 -10.44 -14.48
C ALA A 9 -12.37 -10.99 -13.04
N LEU A 10 -11.47 -11.93 -12.74
CA LEU A 10 -11.31 -12.54 -11.44
C LEU A 10 -10.17 -11.80 -10.73
N LEU A 11 -10.47 -11.20 -9.60
CA LEU A 11 -9.47 -10.62 -8.70
C LEU A 11 -9.05 -11.67 -7.68
N GLN A 12 -7.75 -11.97 -7.64
CA GLN A 12 -7.14 -12.80 -6.61
C GLN A 12 -6.25 -11.94 -5.72
N TRP A 13 -6.24 -12.17 -4.41
CA TRP A 13 -5.41 -11.43 -3.48
C TRP A 13 -4.72 -12.31 -2.47
N HIS A 14 -3.54 -11.86 -2.06
CA HIS A 14 -2.71 -12.49 -1.04
C HIS A 14 -2.10 -11.40 -0.16
N GLY A 15 -2.16 -11.57 1.15
CA GLY A 15 -1.61 -10.64 2.13
C GLY A 15 -0.75 -11.37 3.16
N CYS A 16 0.33 -10.74 3.57
CA CYS A 16 1.20 -11.18 4.64
C CYS A 16 1.71 -9.98 5.42
N THR A 17 1.91 -10.14 6.71
CA THR A 17 2.63 -9.20 7.56
C THR A 17 3.51 -9.97 8.53
N ASP A 18 4.70 -9.44 8.82
CA ASP A 18 5.67 -10.02 9.72
C ASP A 18 6.35 -8.92 10.54
N VAL A 19 6.64 -9.20 11.80
CA VAL A 19 7.31 -8.23 12.69
C VAL A 19 8.78 -7.96 12.32
N GLY A 20 9.33 -8.81 11.45
CA GLY A 20 10.73 -8.75 11.08
C GLY A 20 11.66 -9.26 12.19
N LYS A 21 12.97 -9.02 12.01
CA LYS A 21 14.01 -9.56 12.90
C LYS A 21 14.50 -8.56 13.96
N VAL A 22 14.04 -7.33 13.93
CA VAL A 22 14.67 -6.23 14.70
C VAL A 22 13.71 -5.56 15.65
N ARG A 23 12.46 -5.35 15.23
CA ARG A 23 11.45 -4.68 16.04
C ARG A 23 10.79 -5.65 17.02
N ALA A 24 10.35 -5.16 18.18
CA ALA A 24 9.60 -5.94 19.16
C ALA A 24 8.13 -6.08 18.75
N ASN A 25 7.56 -5.05 18.11
CA ASN A 25 6.17 -4.97 17.70
C ASN A 25 6.08 -4.77 16.18
N ASN A 26 4.96 -5.20 15.62
CA ASN A 26 4.60 -4.93 14.23
C ASN A 26 3.76 -3.64 14.18
N GLU A 27 4.34 -2.59 13.60
CA GLU A 27 3.68 -1.30 13.44
C GLU A 27 2.95 -1.19 12.09
N ASP A 28 3.10 -2.20 11.22
CA ASP A 28 2.42 -2.29 9.93
C ASP A 28 0.98 -2.78 10.08
N SER A 29 0.09 -2.20 9.32
CA SER A 29 -1.29 -2.66 9.15
C SER A 29 -1.63 -2.84 7.70
N PHE A 30 -2.46 -3.85 7.37
CA PHE A 30 -3.03 -4.00 6.05
C PHE A 30 -4.53 -4.24 6.10
N LEU A 31 -5.20 -3.92 5.00
CA LEU A 31 -6.65 -4.00 4.85
C LEU A 31 -7.00 -4.60 3.49
N GLY A 32 -7.99 -5.49 3.46
CA GLY A 32 -8.75 -5.85 2.30
C GLY A 32 -10.23 -5.60 2.55
N LEU A 33 -10.91 -4.92 1.63
CA LEU A 33 -12.33 -4.65 1.67
C LEU A 33 -13.00 -5.07 0.37
N GLN A 34 -14.19 -5.62 0.49
CA GLN A 34 -15.20 -5.74 -0.55
C GLN A 34 -16.36 -4.83 -0.17
N PHE A 35 -16.88 -4.04 -1.08
CA PHE A 35 -18.01 -3.16 -0.80
C PHE A 35 -18.82 -2.82 -2.05
N ASP A 36 -20.07 -2.45 -1.81
CA ASP A 36 -20.98 -1.86 -2.78
C ASP A 36 -21.84 -0.77 -2.10
N ALA A 37 -22.94 -0.36 -2.73
CA ALA A 37 -23.86 0.64 -2.18
C ALA A 37 -24.62 0.16 -0.93
N ARG A 38 -24.57 -1.12 -0.56
CA ARG A 38 -25.42 -1.73 0.49
C ARG A 38 -24.60 -2.35 1.62
N GLU A 39 -23.48 -2.97 1.28
CA GLU A 39 -22.70 -3.74 2.25
C GLU A 39 -21.19 -3.46 2.15
N VAL A 40 -20.53 -3.72 3.25
CA VAL A 40 -19.06 -3.65 3.41
C VAL A 40 -18.59 -4.91 4.10
N ARG A 41 -17.59 -5.57 3.56
CA ARG A 41 -17.02 -6.78 4.12
C ARG A 41 -15.50 -6.68 4.18
N ARG A 42 -14.91 -6.93 5.34
CA ARG A 42 -13.46 -7.13 5.46
C ARG A 42 -13.09 -8.50 4.90
N LEU A 43 -12.01 -8.52 4.12
CA LEU A 43 -11.47 -9.72 3.49
C LEU A 43 -10.41 -10.37 4.37
N GLY A 44 -10.24 -11.68 4.20
CA GLY A 44 -9.11 -12.40 4.78
C GLY A 44 -7.80 -12.14 4.02
N LYS A 45 -6.71 -12.73 4.52
CA LYS A 45 -5.37 -12.59 3.94
C LYS A 45 -5.24 -13.10 2.51
N PHE A 46 -6.11 -13.98 2.07
CA PHE A 46 -6.13 -14.51 0.70
C PHE A 46 -7.56 -14.78 0.26
N GLY A 47 -7.78 -14.77 -1.04
CA GLY A 47 -9.08 -15.07 -1.62
C GLY A 47 -9.14 -14.73 -3.10
N GLU A 48 -10.32 -14.96 -3.66
CA GLU A 48 -10.66 -14.61 -5.03
C GLU A 48 -12.11 -14.17 -5.15
N ALA A 49 -12.41 -13.25 -6.04
CA ALA A 49 -13.76 -12.79 -6.31
C ALA A 49 -13.87 -12.06 -7.66
N SER A 50 -15.11 -11.95 -8.17
CA SER A 50 -15.38 -11.17 -9.37
C SER A 50 -15.57 -9.70 -9.06
N THR A 51 -14.99 -8.82 -9.90
CA THR A 51 -15.16 -7.36 -9.80
C THR A 51 -16.46 -6.84 -10.42
N GLN A 52 -17.36 -7.70 -10.92
CA GLN A 52 -18.55 -7.28 -11.62
C GLN A 52 -19.66 -6.71 -10.72
N GLN A 53 -19.71 -7.12 -9.47
CA GLN A 53 -20.80 -6.79 -8.54
C GLN A 53 -20.37 -5.91 -7.38
N HIS A 54 -19.09 -5.89 -7.07
CA HIS A 54 -18.52 -5.19 -5.93
C HIS A 54 -17.21 -4.53 -6.32
N ASP A 55 -16.90 -3.47 -5.62
CA ASP A 55 -15.59 -2.85 -5.64
C ASP A 55 -14.71 -3.45 -4.53
N TYR A 56 -13.40 -3.39 -4.73
CA TYR A 56 -12.41 -3.91 -3.79
C TYR A 56 -11.40 -2.84 -3.45
N ALA A 57 -11.03 -2.73 -2.18
CA ALA A 57 -9.95 -1.85 -1.76
C ALA A 57 -8.93 -2.64 -0.94
N PHE A 58 -7.65 -2.38 -1.22
CA PHE A 58 -6.52 -2.92 -0.46
C PHE A 58 -5.63 -1.78 -0.01
N ALA A 59 -5.16 -1.84 1.22
CA ALA A 59 -4.30 -0.82 1.77
C ALA A 59 -3.20 -1.43 2.63
N VAL A 60 -2.04 -0.75 2.67
CA VAL A 60 -0.97 -0.95 3.63
C VAL A 60 -0.63 0.38 4.28
N SER A 61 -0.25 0.33 5.55
CA SER A 61 0.06 1.49 6.38
C SER A 61 1.17 1.13 7.34
N ASP A 62 2.28 1.86 7.31
CA ASP A 62 3.43 1.71 8.22
C ASP A 62 3.36 2.81 9.27
N GLY A 63 3.22 2.41 10.53
CA GLY A 63 3.05 3.32 11.65
C GLY A 63 4.37 3.76 12.26
N MET A 64 4.44 5.03 12.67
CA MET A 64 5.60 5.66 13.27
C MET A 64 5.21 6.46 14.52
N GLY A 65 6.18 6.73 15.40
CA GLY A 65 5.95 7.55 16.61
C GLY A 65 6.26 6.84 17.92
N GLY A 66 7.05 5.76 17.88
CA GLY A 66 7.41 4.94 19.04
C GLY A 66 6.45 3.77 19.27
N ALA A 67 6.82 2.84 20.16
CA ALA A 67 6.35 1.46 20.24
C ALA A 67 4.81 1.23 20.25
N LEU A 68 4.01 2.18 20.70
CA LEU A 68 2.55 2.06 20.70
C LEU A 68 1.87 3.07 19.75
N ALA A 69 2.44 4.26 19.59
CA ALA A 69 1.84 5.30 18.79
C ALA A 69 1.81 4.93 17.30
N GLY A 70 2.85 4.27 16.78
CA GLY A 70 2.91 3.78 15.41
C GLY A 70 1.85 2.72 15.13
N GLU A 71 1.76 1.68 15.98
CA GLU A 71 0.75 0.63 15.85
C GLU A 71 -0.68 1.20 15.87
N TYR A 72 -0.96 2.17 16.75
CA TYR A 72 -2.25 2.86 16.78
C TYR A 72 -2.49 3.67 15.50
N ALA A 73 -1.47 4.39 14.99
CA ALA A 73 -1.61 5.21 13.79
C ALA A 73 -2.02 4.39 12.57
N SER A 74 -1.28 3.31 12.28
CA SER A 74 -1.57 2.43 11.14
C SER A 74 -2.91 1.71 11.30
N SER A 75 -3.24 1.23 12.50
CA SER A 75 -4.52 0.58 12.80
C SER A 75 -5.71 1.54 12.62
N ILE A 76 -5.60 2.78 13.09
CA ILE A 76 -6.63 3.81 12.94
C ILE A 76 -6.81 4.17 11.46
N ALA A 77 -5.73 4.30 10.69
CA ALA A 77 -5.82 4.59 9.27
C ALA A 77 -6.66 3.52 8.53
N VAL A 78 -6.36 2.24 8.72
CA VAL A 78 -7.12 1.16 8.06
C VAL A 78 -8.57 1.04 8.58
N ASP A 79 -8.83 1.32 9.86
CA ASP A 79 -10.20 1.33 10.40
C ASP A 79 -11.04 2.49 9.83
N LYS A 80 -10.43 3.66 9.65
CA LYS A 80 -11.07 4.81 9.00
C LYS A 80 -11.44 4.52 7.56
N ILE A 81 -10.57 3.87 6.78
CA ILE A 81 -10.87 3.45 5.40
C ILE A 81 -12.13 2.58 5.39
N THR A 82 -12.22 1.59 6.28
CA THR A 82 -13.37 0.68 6.38
C THR A 82 -14.69 1.43 6.57
N ARG A 83 -14.68 2.56 7.27
CA ARG A 83 -15.90 3.34 7.58
C ARG A 83 -16.20 4.41 6.55
N LEU A 84 -15.18 5.04 5.98
CA LEU A 84 -15.33 6.24 5.15
C LEU A 84 -15.47 5.91 3.67
N LEU A 85 -14.63 5.02 3.14
CA LEU A 85 -14.59 4.72 1.70
C LEU A 85 -15.95 4.24 1.15
N PRO A 86 -16.67 3.29 1.80
CA PRO A 86 -17.97 2.86 1.32
C PRO A 86 -19.05 3.97 1.40
N ARG A 87 -18.97 4.88 2.36
CA ARG A 87 -19.90 6.03 2.46
C ARG A 87 -19.68 7.00 1.31
N SER A 88 -18.44 7.31 0.99
CA SER A 88 -18.10 8.18 -0.15
C SER A 88 -18.53 7.55 -1.48
N TYR A 89 -18.39 6.24 -1.62
CA TYR A 89 -18.91 5.47 -2.76
C TYR A 89 -20.44 5.61 -2.88
N GLN A 90 -21.17 5.45 -1.79
CA GLN A 90 -22.63 5.60 -1.78
C GLN A 90 -23.08 7.01 -2.17
N GLN A 91 -22.37 8.04 -1.73
CA GLN A 91 -22.65 9.43 -2.10
C GLN A 91 -22.39 9.70 -3.59
N SER A 92 -21.30 9.17 -4.14
CA SER A 92 -21.00 9.25 -5.57
C SER A 92 -22.02 8.50 -6.41
N ALA A 93 -22.45 7.31 -6.00
CA ALA A 93 -23.48 6.53 -6.67
C ALA A 93 -24.87 7.20 -6.62
N ALA A 94 -25.11 8.06 -5.64
CA ALA A 94 -26.35 8.87 -5.51
C ALA A 94 -26.36 10.13 -6.41
N GLY A 95 -25.35 10.30 -7.29
CA GLY A 95 -25.31 11.40 -8.27
C GLY A 95 -24.67 12.70 -7.76
N MET A 96 -24.04 12.67 -6.59
CA MET A 96 -23.13 13.74 -6.19
C MET A 96 -21.80 13.53 -6.95
N ALA A 97 -21.54 14.37 -7.93
CA ALA A 97 -20.45 14.23 -8.91
C ALA A 97 -19.09 14.55 -8.28
N THR A 98 -18.60 13.69 -7.40
CA THR A 98 -17.20 13.70 -6.95
C THR A 98 -16.44 12.64 -7.73
N GLY A 99 -15.31 13.01 -8.32
CA GLY A 99 -14.42 12.07 -8.98
C GLY A 99 -13.78 11.10 -7.97
N PHE A 100 -13.27 9.94 -8.44
CA PHE A 100 -12.54 8.99 -7.57
C PHE A 100 -11.33 9.65 -6.89
N GLY A 101 -10.65 10.59 -7.57
CA GLY A 101 -9.56 11.38 -7.00
C GLY A 101 -10.01 12.18 -5.79
N ASP A 102 -11.08 12.95 -5.94
CA ASP A 102 -11.63 13.79 -4.86
C ASP A 102 -12.03 12.95 -3.64
N VAL A 103 -12.60 11.75 -3.88
CA VAL A 103 -12.96 10.80 -2.80
C VAL A 103 -11.72 10.33 -2.05
N LEU A 104 -10.64 10.03 -2.77
CA LEU A 104 -9.39 9.60 -2.14
C LEU A 104 -8.73 10.75 -1.37
N GLU A 105 -8.65 11.95 -1.94
CA GLU A 105 -8.10 13.13 -1.26
C GLU A 105 -8.85 13.44 0.03
N GLU A 106 -10.18 13.47 -0.01
CA GLU A 106 -11.02 13.67 1.18
C GLU A 106 -10.84 12.57 2.23
N LEU A 107 -10.71 11.31 1.80
CA LEU A 107 -10.44 10.18 2.70
C LEU A 107 -9.12 10.35 3.44
N PHE A 108 -8.05 10.72 2.73
CA PHE A 108 -6.73 10.94 3.33
C PHE A 108 -6.74 12.13 4.30
N ASP A 109 -7.42 13.23 3.95
CA ASP A 109 -7.59 14.39 4.82
C ASP A 109 -8.36 14.03 6.10
N GLN A 110 -9.45 13.27 6.01
CA GLN A 110 -10.21 12.83 7.19
C GLN A 110 -9.41 11.88 8.09
N ILE A 111 -8.58 10.99 7.53
CA ILE A 111 -7.68 10.13 8.32
C ILE A 111 -6.64 11.00 9.02
N HIS A 112 -6.00 11.92 8.29
CA HIS A 112 -5.01 12.84 8.83
C HIS A 112 -5.56 13.65 10.02
N ARG A 113 -6.71 14.31 9.84
CA ARG A 113 -7.36 15.08 10.91
C ARG A 113 -7.66 14.23 12.15
N ALA A 114 -8.07 12.98 11.96
CA ALA A 114 -8.32 12.08 13.08
C ALA A 114 -7.04 11.75 13.85
N LEU A 115 -5.93 11.48 13.16
CA LEU A 115 -4.65 11.20 13.79
C LEU A 115 -4.10 12.43 14.52
N VAL A 116 -4.16 13.60 13.90
CA VAL A 116 -3.76 14.88 14.53
C VAL A 116 -4.57 15.16 15.80
N TYR A 117 -5.89 14.98 15.73
CA TYR A 117 -6.77 15.16 16.90
C TYR A 117 -6.40 14.20 18.04
N LEU A 118 -6.19 12.92 17.76
CA LEU A 118 -5.82 11.92 18.77
C LEU A 118 -4.43 12.18 19.35
N GLY A 119 -3.45 12.49 18.50
CA GLY A 119 -2.08 12.82 18.93
C GLY A 119 -1.99 14.08 19.79
N GLY A 120 -2.94 15.03 19.60
CA GLY A 120 -3.06 16.22 20.43
C GLY A 120 -3.87 16.02 21.72
N SER A 121 -4.75 15.00 21.75
CA SER A 121 -5.69 14.78 22.86
C SER A 121 -5.20 13.74 23.88
N TYR A 122 -4.37 12.78 23.47
CA TYR A 122 -3.91 11.67 24.31
C TYR A 122 -2.39 11.59 24.30
N GLU A 123 -1.79 11.46 25.46
CA GLU A 123 -0.32 11.46 25.60
C GLU A 123 0.32 10.21 24.97
N GLU A 124 -0.33 9.06 25.08
CA GLU A 124 0.07 7.81 24.45
C GLU A 124 0.03 7.82 22.93
N CYS A 125 -0.74 8.76 22.33
CA CYS A 125 -0.84 8.96 20.88
C CYS A 125 0.05 10.09 20.38
N ARG A 126 0.80 10.77 21.27
CA ARG A 126 1.61 11.93 20.89
C ARG A 126 2.64 11.58 19.82
N GLY A 127 2.63 12.37 18.72
CA GLY A 127 3.56 12.18 17.62
C GLY A 127 3.28 10.95 16.78
N MET A 128 2.06 10.39 16.85
CA MET A 128 1.63 9.30 15.99
C MET A 128 1.57 9.76 14.53
N GLU A 129 2.23 9.01 13.68
CA GLU A 129 2.26 9.22 12.23
C GLU A 129 2.14 7.88 11.52
N THR A 130 1.72 7.88 10.28
CA THR A 130 1.70 6.67 9.46
C THR A 130 1.79 7.00 7.96
N THR A 131 2.38 6.09 7.20
CA THR A 131 2.22 6.06 5.74
C THR A 131 0.85 5.52 5.38
N LEU A 132 0.43 5.69 4.15
CA LEU A 132 -0.74 5.00 3.61
C LEU A 132 -0.61 4.83 2.10
N SER A 133 -0.73 3.58 1.65
CA SER A 133 -0.92 3.23 0.24
C SER A 133 -2.24 2.47 0.11
N LEU A 134 -3.14 3.00 -0.71
CA LEU A 134 -4.49 2.46 -0.94
C LEU A 134 -4.72 2.26 -2.43
N CYS A 135 -5.18 1.07 -2.83
CA CYS A 135 -5.66 0.76 -4.17
C CYS A 135 -7.13 0.39 -4.13
N TRP A 136 -7.93 1.01 -5.00
CA TRP A 136 -9.36 0.77 -5.17
C TRP A 136 -9.63 0.22 -6.56
N PHE A 137 -10.06 -1.04 -6.64
CA PHE A 137 -10.33 -1.77 -7.86
C PHE A 137 -11.81 -1.70 -8.21
N THR A 138 -12.08 -1.26 -9.43
CA THR A 138 -13.39 -1.26 -10.09
C THR A 138 -13.27 -2.06 -11.40
N PRO A 139 -14.36 -2.34 -12.13
CA PRO A 139 -14.25 -2.97 -13.44
C PRO A 139 -13.37 -2.17 -14.41
N GLY A 140 -12.22 -2.73 -14.79
CA GLY A 140 -11.27 -2.16 -15.74
C GLY A 140 -10.33 -1.07 -15.22
N TRP A 141 -10.50 -0.59 -13.98
CA TRP A 141 -9.68 0.47 -13.42
C TRP A 141 -9.24 0.18 -11.98
N MET A 142 -8.01 0.54 -11.67
CA MET A 142 -7.49 0.66 -10.32
C MET A 142 -7.16 2.13 -10.05
N TYR A 143 -7.79 2.70 -9.03
CA TYR A 143 -7.51 4.04 -8.49
C TYR A 143 -6.63 3.90 -7.27
N PHE A 144 -5.71 4.83 -7.07
CA PHE A 144 -4.86 4.78 -5.88
C PHE A 144 -4.69 6.15 -5.23
N GLY A 145 -4.49 6.10 -3.91
CA GLY A 145 -4.02 7.20 -3.09
C GLY A 145 -2.79 6.76 -2.31
N HIS A 146 -1.82 7.66 -2.15
CA HIS A 146 -0.56 7.33 -1.47
C HIS A 146 0.02 8.55 -0.74
N ILE A 147 0.62 8.29 0.42
CA ILE A 147 1.48 9.20 1.18
C ILE A 147 2.53 8.40 1.95
N GLY A 148 3.78 8.84 1.94
CA GLY A 148 4.90 8.21 2.65
C GLY A 148 5.89 7.49 1.75
N ASP A 149 6.54 6.45 2.26
CA ASP A 149 7.53 5.62 1.56
C ASP A 149 7.14 4.15 1.42
N SER A 150 5.94 3.78 1.82
CA SER A 150 5.29 2.56 1.34
C SER A 150 5.11 2.63 -0.17
N ARG A 151 5.00 1.51 -0.87
CA ARG A 151 5.01 1.55 -2.33
C ARG A 151 3.86 0.77 -2.95
N ILE A 152 3.44 1.27 -4.11
CA ILE A 152 2.48 0.61 -5.01
C ILE A 152 3.21 0.29 -6.31
N TYR A 153 3.30 -1.00 -6.64
CA TYR A 153 3.89 -1.48 -7.89
C TYR A 153 2.83 -2.06 -8.81
N TYR A 154 3.09 -1.93 -10.10
CA TYR A 154 2.29 -2.51 -11.18
C TYR A 154 3.16 -3.33 -12.13
N LEU A 155 2.76 -4.55 -12.37
CA LEU A 155 3.39 -5.49 -13.29
C LEU A 155 2.39 -5.84 -14.41
N PRO A 156 2.43 -5.15 -15.55
CA PRO A 156 1.52 -5.41 -16.66
C PRO A 156 1.76 -6.79 -17.26
N ALA A 157 0.70 -7.55 -17.55
CA ALA A 157 0.79 -8.91 -18.09
C ALA A 157 1.51 -8.96 -19.44
N LYS A 158 1.22 -8.01 -20.33
CA LYS A 158 1.71 -8.00 -21.72
C LYS A 158 3.04 -7.30 -21.92
N ALA A 159 3.29 -6.22 -21.20
CA ALA A 159 4.46 -5.37 -21.47
C ALA A 159 5.75 -5.84 -20.82
N GLY A 160 5.68 -6.80 -19.89
CA GLY A 160 6.83 -7.19 -19.07
C GLY A 160 7.30 -6.03 -18.15
N GLY A 161 8.17 -6.34 -17.20
CA GLY A 161 8.72 -5.35 -16.27
C GLY A 161 7.84 -5.06 -15.06
N ILE A 162 8.34 -4.17 -14.22
CA ILE A 162 7.70 -3.67 -13.00
C ILE A 162 7.76 -2.14 -13.02
N ARG A 163 6.73 -1.48 -12.54
CA ARG A 163 6.67 -0.02 -12.41
C ARG A 163 6.19 0.36 -11.02
N GLN A 164 6.93 1.17 -10.31
CA GLN A 164 6.45 1.84 -9.12
C GLN A 164 5.49 2.96 -9.54
N LEU A 165 4.25 2.91 -9.08
CA LEU A 165 3.21 3.90 -9.37
C LEU A 165 3.25 5.07 -8.38
N SER A 166 3.50 4.79 -7.11
CA SER A 166 3.70 5.78 -6.06
C SER A 166 5.12 6.37 -6.09
N HIS A 167 5.32 7.48 -5.42
CA HIS A 167 6.64 8.07 -5.22
C HIS A 167 6.93 8.13 -3.72
N ASP A 168 8.11 7.68 -3.31
CA ASP A 168 8.52 7.81 -1.91
C ASP A 168 8.59 9.30 -1.52
N ASP A 169 7.83 9.69 -0.51
CA ASP A 169 7.81 11.04 0.05
C ASP A 169 8.97 11.25 1.03
N THR A 170 10.19 10.91 0.56
CA THR A 170 11.45 11.13 1.27
C THR A 170 12.35 12.07 0.46
N HIS A 171 13.30 12.73 1.14
CA HIS A 171 14.30 13.53 0.42
C HIS A 171 15.13 12.68 -0.54
N VAL A 172 15.47 11.47 -0.13
CA VAL A 172 16.23 10.52 -0.96
C VAL A 172 15.42 10.05 -2.17
N GLY A 173 14.13 9.80 -1.99
CA GLY A 173 13.21 9.50 -3.09
C GLY A 173 13.15 10.64 -4.11
N TRP A 174 13.14 11.89 -3.66
CA TRP A 174 13.22 13.04 -4.54
C TRP A 174 14.57 13.10 -5.30
N LEU A 175 15.70 12.87 -4.63
CA LEU A 175 17.01 12.83 -5.26
C LEU A 175 17.12 11.75 -6.34
N LEU A 176 16.59 10.55 -6.05
CA LEU A 176 16.55 9.42 -6.99
C LEU A 176 15.72 9.77 -8.24
N ARG A 177 14.50 10.27 -8.07
CA ARG A 177 13.63 10.68 -9.19
C ARG A 177 14.23 11.77 -10.08
N ASN A 178 15.04 12.65 -9.50
CA ASN A 178 15.71 13.73 -10.24
C ASN A 178 17.11 13.32 -10.78
N GLY A 179 17.44 12.02 -10.74
CA GLY A 179 18.71 11.50 -11.25
C GLY A 179 19.95 11.99 -10.50
N LYS A 180 19.78 12.48 -9.27
CA LYS A 180 20.85 12.96 -8.39
C LYS A 180 21.54 11.82 -7.63
N LEU A 181 20.84 10.71 -7.45
CA LEU A 181 21.31 9.46 -6.91
C LEU A 181 20.85 8.32 -7.82
N ASN A 182 21.63 7.25 -7.87
CA ASN A 182 21.18 5.97 -8.43
C ASN A 182 20.53 5.09 -7.31
N GLU A 183 19.88 3.98 -7.68
CA GLU A 183 19.19 3.08 -6.74
C GLU A 183 20.12 2.58 -5.62
N ARG A 184 21.37 2.23 -5.96
CA ARG A 184 22.34 1.74 -4.98
C ARG A 184 22.76 2.82 -3.99
N GLU A 185 22.97 4.05 -4.45
CA GLU A 185 23.27 5.19 -3.58
C GLU A 185 22.09 5.53 -2.69
N ALA A 186 20.87 5.52 -3.24
CA ALA A 186 19.65 5.77 -2.49
C ALA A 186 19.43 4.71 -1.40
N SER A 187 19.60 3.42 -1.70
CA SER A 187 19.39 2.33 -0.73
C SER A 187 20.38 2.34 0.44
N THR A 188 21.55 2.94 0.27
CA THR A 188 22.58 3.06 1.33
C THR A 188 22.64 4.44 1.98
N HIS A 189 21.81 5.39 1.54
CA HIS A 189 21.84 6.76 2.03
C HIS A 189 21.38 6.84 3.51
N PRO A 190 22.09 7.57 4.40
CA PRO A 190 21.74 7.66 5.82
C PRO A 190 20.35 8.19 6.09
N GLY A 191 19.83 9.08 5.21
CA GLY A 191 18.51 9.69 5.35
C GLY A 191 17.41 9.02 4.52
N ARG A 192 17.59 7.77 4.06
CA ARG A 192 16.62 7.12 3.16
C ARG A 192 15.22 6.96 3.76
N ASN A 193 15.15 6.73 5.08
CA ASN A 193 13.90 6.53 5.82
C ASN A 193 13.41 7.82 6.51
N VAL A 194 13.90 9.00 6.10
CA VAL A 194 13.42 10.29 6.64
C VAL A 194 12.27 10.79 5.79
N LEU A 195 11.06 10.58 6.27
CA LEU A 195 9.84 11.02 5.61
C LEU A 195 9.73 12.55 5.58
N GLN A 196 9.22 13.07 4.47
CA GLN A 196 8.81 14.46 4.30
C GLN A 196 7.30 14.66 4.40
N LYS A 197 6.53 13.58 4.13
CA LYS A 197 5.08 13.55 4.23
C LYS A 197 4.62 12.26 4.90
N ALA A 198 3.68 12.38 5.84
CA ALA A 198 2.97 11.30 6.51
C ALA A 198 1.59 11.78 6.97
N LEU A 199 0.70 10.86 7.29
CA LEU A 199 -0.57 11.16 7.96
C LEU A 199 -0.34 11.31 9.45
N GLY A 200 -0.98 12.29 10.08
CA GLY A 200 -0.79 12.59 11.51
C GLY A 200 0.36 13.57 11.77
N GLY A 201 0.95 13.50 12.97
CA GLY A 201 2.07 14.32 13.38
C GLY A 201 1.77 15.82 13.43
N GLY A 202 2.81 16.61 13.17
CA GLY A 202 2.73 18.07 13.16
C GLY A 202 2.43 18.71 11.81
N ASN A 203 2.14 17.91 10.79
CA ASN A 203 1.83 18.41 9.45
C ASN A 203 0.49 19.17 9.44
N GLN A 204 0.44 20.33 8.77
CA GLN A 204 -0.79 21.12 8.68
C GLN A 204 -1.68 20.72 7.50
N PHE A 205 -1.09 20.17 6.45
CA PHE A 205 -1.78 19.83 5.21
C PHE A 205 -1.32 18.46 4.70
N VAL A 206 -2.26 17.72 4.13
CA VAL A 206 -2.02 16.47 3.43
C VAL A 206 -2.23 16.69 1.94
N ASP A 207 -1.25 16.28 1.16
CA ASP A 207 -1.27 16.34 -0.30
C ASP A 207 -0.91 14.92 -0.79
N PRO A 208 -1.89 14.00 -0.81
CA PRO A 208 -1.66 12.63 -1.24
C PRO A 208 -1.44 12.57 -2.75
N GLN A 209 -0.61 11.62 -3.18
CA GLN A 209 -0.53 11.27 -4.59
C GLN A 209 -1.77 10.47 -4.94
N VAL A 210 -2.55 10.93 -5.92
CA VAL A 210 -3.70 10.20 -6.46
C VAL A 210 -3.52 9.93 -7.93
N GLY A 211 -4.00 8.76 -8.38
CA GLY A 211 -3.89 8.36 -9.76
C GLY A 211 -4.79 7.19 -10.12
N ALA A 212 -4.77 6.83 -11.39
CA ALA A 212 -5.54 5.72 -11.92
C ALA A 212 -4.75 4.95 -12.99
N VAL A 213 -4.94 3.64 -13.03
CA VAL A 213 -4.35 2.74 -14.01
C VAL A 213 -5.43 1.81 -14.53
N ALA A 214 -5.58 1.74 -15.86
CA ALA A 214 -6.41 0.70 -16.46
C ALA A 214 -5.73 -0.66 -16.28
N HIS A 215 -6.50 -1.68 -15.95
CA HIS A 215 -5.99 -3.03 -15.77
C HIS A 215 -6.68 -4.06 -16.63
N GLU A 216 -5.98 -5.12 -16.92
CA GLU A 216 -6.47 -6.28 -17.66
C GLU A 216 -6.12 -7.60 -16.95
N SER A 217 -6.69 -8.69 -17.47
CA SER A 217 -6.42 -10.02 -16.90
C SER A 217 -4.94 -10.38 -16.96
N GLY A 218 -4.40 -10.87 -15.86
CA GLY A 218 -2.99 -11.24 -15.70
C GLY A 218 -2.09 -10.11 -15.20
N ASP A 219 -2.61 -8.90 -15.01
CA ASP A 219 -1.90 -7.82 -14.35
C ASP A 219 -1.74 -8.09 -12.85
N ILE A 220 -0.61 -7.68 -12.28
CA ILE A 220 -0.31 -7.82 -10.85
C ILE A 220 -0.08 -6.45 -10.24
N PHE A 221 -0.66 -6.22 -9.07
CA PHE A 221 -0.41 -5.06 -8.22
C PHE A 221 0.18 -5.52 -6.89
N LEU A 222 1.24 -4.86 -6.44
CA LEU A 222 1.85 -5.10 -5.15
C LEU A 222 1.80 -3.82 -4.32
N LEU A 223 1.23 -3.91 -3.12
CA LEU A 223 1.31 -2.88 -2.09
C LEU A 223 2.26 -3.39 -1.00
N CYS A 224 3.22 -2.60 -0.61
CA CYS A 224 4.17 -3.00 0.44
C CYS A 224 4.67 -1.80 1.24
N THR A 225 5.09 -2.06 2.48
CA THR A 225 5.84 -1.13 3.31
C THR A 225 7.34 -1.22 3.01
N ASP A 226 8.15 -0.32 3.57
CA ASP A 226 9.60 -0.27 3.38
C ASP A 226 10.30 -1.55 3.87
N GLY A 227 9.70 -2.27 4.83
CA GLY A 227 10.21 -3.56 5.31
C GLY A 227 10.42 -4.60 4.23
N LEU A 228 9.65 -4.55 3.13
CA LEU A 228 9.86 -5.41 1.97
C LEU A 228 10.99 -4.88 1.08
N THR A 229 10.97 -3.60 0.76
CA THR A 229 11.88 -2.98 -0.23
C THR A 229 13.26 -2.65 0.34
N ASP A 230 13.42 -2.65 1.64
CA ASP A 230 14.75 -2.63 2.31
C ASP A 230 15.56 -3.93 2.04
N GLY A 231 14.87 -5.04 1.77
CA GLY A 231 15.49 -6.33 1.45
C GLY A 231 15.49 -6.70 -0.04
N LEU A 232 14.54 -6.19 -0.83
CA LEU A 232 14.33 -6.60 -2.22
C LEU A 232 14.34 -5.38 -3.15
N TYR A 233 15.14 -5.44 -4.22
CA TYR A 233 15.10 -4.49 -5.33
C TYR A 233 14.01 -4.87 -6.34
N ASP A 234 13.63 -3.94 -7.20
CA ASP A 234 12.57 -4.11 -8.20
C ASP A 234 12.76 -5.36 -9.07
N HIS A 235 14.00 -5.69 -9.48
CA HIS A 235 14.24 -6.90 -10.26
C HIS A 235 13.97 -8.19 -9.47
N HIS A 236 14.25 -8.23 -8.16
CA HIS A 236 13.89 -9.37 -7.31
C HIS A 236 12.37 -9.51 -7.19
N LEU A 237 11.64 -8.39 -7.02
CA LEU A 237 10.18 -8.41 -7.00
C LEU A 237 9.60 -8.95 -8.29
N LEU A 238 10.16 -8.52 -9.43
CA LEU A 238 9.75 -9.01 -10.75
C LEU A 238 10.00 -10.52 -10.90
N GLU A 239 11.16 -11.01 -10.51
CA GLU A 239 11.53 -12.42 -10.58
C GLU A 239 10.66 -13.31 -9.69
N LEU A 240 10.28 -12.83 -8.50
CA LEU A 240 9.47 -13.58 -7.56
C LEU A 240 7.98 -13.58 -7.91
N LEU A 241 7.45 -12.50 -8.51
CA LEU A 241 6.03 -12.36 -8.81
C LEU A 241 5.62 -12.91 -10.19
N ARG A 242 6.51 -12.86 -11.19
CA ARG A 242 6.19 -13.29 -12.56
C ARG A 242 5.94 -14.80 -12.75
N PRO A 243 6.66 -15.72 -12.07
CA PRO A 243 6.42 -17.15 -12.24
C PRO A 243 5.16 -17.66 -11.54
N VAL A 244 4.52 -16.82 -10.73
CA VAL A 244 3.39 -17.24 -9.92
C VAL A 244 2.13 -17.32 -10.77
N THR A 245 1.88 -18.47 -11.35
CA THR A 245 0.52 -18.89 -11.70
C THR A 245 -0.11 -19.36 -10.38
N PRO A 246 -1.06 -18.63 -9.79
CA PRO A 246 -1.68 -19.08 -8.55
C PRO A 246 -2.40 -20.39 -8.80
N ALA A 247 -1.80 -21.51 -8.36
CA ALA A 247 -2.49 -22.77 -8.32
C ALA A 247 -3.32 -22.84 -7.04
N PRO A 248 -4.55 -23.35 -7.07
CA PRO A 248 -5.30 -23.59 -5.85
C PRO A 248 -4.47 -24.45 -4.89
N GLY A 249 -4.16 -23.92 -3.69
CA GLY A 249 -3.30 -24.61 -2.70
C GLY A 249 -1.79 -24.46 -2.93
N GLY A 250 -1.34 -23.60 -3.85
CA GLY A 250 0.05 -23.23 -4.02
C GLY A 250 0.58 -22.33 -2.90
N PRO A 251 1.91 -22.08 -2.83
CA PRO A 251 2.49 -21.17 -1.83
C PRO A 251 1.91 -19.76 -1.99
N ASN A 252 1.66 -19.10 -0.86
CA ASN A 252 1.19 -17.72 -0.82
C ASN A 252 2.29 -16.79 -1.35
N PRO A 253 2.09 -16.07 -2.48
CA PRO A 253 3.11 -15.18 -3.04
C PRO A 253 3.56 -14.09 -2.06
N ALA A 254 2.66 -13.57 -1.23
CA ALA A 254 3.00 -12.54 -0.25
C ALA A 254 3.91 -13.09 0.86
N GLU A 255 3.69 -14.33 1.33
CA GLU A 255 4.58 -14.99 2.28
C GLU A 255 5.96 -15.23 1.68
N HIS A 256 6.02 -15.68 0.43
CA HIS A 256 7.30 -15.89 -0.26
C HIS A 256 8.11 -14.59 -0.43
N LEU A 257 7.46 -13.47 -0.72
CA LEU A 257 8.12 -12.16 -0.77
C LEU A 257 8.69 -11.75 0.60
N VAL A 258 7.91 -11.91 1.66
CA VAL A 258 8.34 -11.58 3.03
C VAL A 258 9.52 -12.47 3.46
N GLU A 259 9.46 -13.77 3.23
CA GLU A 259 10.56 -14.70 3.52
C GLU A 259 11.83 -14.34 2.76
N ALA A 260 11.72 -14.00 1.47
CA ALA A 260 12.85 -13.58 0.65
C ALA A 260 13.48 -12.28 1.16
N SER A 261 12.68 -11.28 1.54
CA SER A 261 13.15 -10.03 2.14
C SER A 261 13.88 -10.29 3.47
N LEU A 262 13.30 -11.08 4.36
CA LEU A 262 13.89 -11.45 5.63
C LEU A 262 15.23 -12.19 5.45
N ALA A 263 15.34 -13.05 4.44
CA ALA A 263 16.58 -13.76 4.13
C ALA A 263 17.70 -12.82 3.67
N GLN A 264 17.37 -11.78 2.91
CA GLN A 264 18.36 -10.81 2.41
C GLN A 264 18.74 -9.76 3.48
N SER A 265 17.78 -9.25 4.24
CA SER A 265 18.02 -8.31 5.34
C SER A 265 18.98 -8.87 6.40
N GLY A 266 18.96 -10.19 6.63
CA GLY A 266 19.91 -10.89 7.49
C GLY A 266 21.34 -10.95 6.93
N ARG A 267 21.52 -10.96 5.62
CA ARG A 267 22.84 -11.00 4.96
C ARG A 267 23.51 -9.63 4.90
N SER A 268 22.77 -8.55 4.74
CA SER A 268 23.35 -7.19 4.66
C SER A 268 23.95 -6.71 5.98
N ARG A 269 23.55 -7.27 7.13
CA ARG A 269 24.10 -6.93 8.45
C ARG A 269 25.37 -7.72 8.81
N SER A 270 25.58 -8.91 8.25
CA SER A 270 26.78 -9.69 8.49
C SER A 270 28.02 -9.15 7.75
N SER A 271 27.85 -8.29 6.74
CA SER A 271 28.93 -7.67 6.00
C SER A 271 29.41 -6.30 6.52
N ARG A 272 28.83 -5.78 7.62
CA ARG A 272 29.17 -4.46 8.21
C ARG A 272 30.11 -4.48 9.42
N TRP A 273 30.71 -5.61 9.73
CA TRP A 273 31.69 -5.69 10.81
C TRP A 273 33.05 -6.14 10.27
N TRP A 274 33.73 -5.33 9.48
CA TRP A 274 35.20 -5.37 9.23
C TRP A 274 35.59 -4.20 8.35
N SER A 275 35.84 -3.06 8.94
CA SER A 275 36.94 -2.13 8.64
C SER A 275 36.89 -0.95 9.60
#